data_0c9178c968f48a1dcadc4c9623a550c9
#
_entry.id   0c9178c968f48a1dcadc4c9623a550c9
#
_cell.length_a   1.000
_cell.length_b   1.000
_cell.length_c   1.000
_cell.angle_alpha   90.00
_cell.angle_beta   90.00
_cell.angle_gamma   90.00
#
_symmetry.space_group_name_H-M   'P 1'
#
loop_
_entity.id
_entity.type
_entity.pdbx_description
1 polymer ?
#
loop_
_entity_poly.entity_id
_entity_poly.type
_entity_poly.pdbx_seq_one_letter_code
_entity_poly.pdbx_strand_id
1 'polypeptide(L)'
;EVLRGLPSDSVHLSIYSPPFGGLYNYSSDERDMSNCRDYEQFMDHYDYVVDQIARVTLPGRCSAVHCMDVPNGNCQFESYTDFPGDIIRLHAKHGFEFVARHSIWKEPLGVRRRTMQKNLAHMTAVDDSVLCGVASADYVLIFRKRGTNKIPVSNPVGFLEYAGDDSRMPTDVRALR
;
A
#
# COMPACT_ATOMS: atom_id res chain seq x y z
N GLU A 1 11.81 -9.40 13.46
CA GLU A 1 12.43 -9.43 14.81
C GLU A 1 11.97 -8.24 15.67
N VAL A 2 12.05 -7.00 15.16
CA VAL A 2 11.68 -5.80 15.94
C VAL A 2 10.23 -5.86 16.46
N LEU A 3 9.27 -6.20 15.60
CA LEU A 3 7.87 -6.28 16.01
C LEU A 3 7.63 -7.28 17.15
N ARG A 4 8.38 -8.39 17.20
CA ARG A 4 8.27 -9.38 18.30
C ARG A 4 8.65 -8.81 19.66
N GLY A 5 9.52 -7.81 19.69
CA GLY A 5 9.93 -7.11 20.91
C GLY A 5 8.93 -6.07 21.43
N LEU A 6 7.92 -5.71 20.62
CA LEU A 6 6.90 -4.76 21.03
C LEU A 6 5.78 -5.46 21.79
N PRO A 7 5.22 -4.86 22.86
CA PRO A 7 4.05 -5.39 23.55
C PRO A 7 2.84 -5.48 22.62
N SER A 8 1.96 -6.43 22.87
CA SER A 8 0.66 -6.47 22.20
C SER A 8 -0.15 -5.22 22.55
N ASP A 9 -0.98 -4.76 21.61
CA ASP A 9 -1.87 -3.62 21.80
C ASP A 9 -1.15 -2.35 22.29
N SER A 10 -0.02 -2.01 21.68
CA SER A 10 0.83 -0.86 22.07
C SER A 10 0.98 0.19 20.98
N VAL A 11 0.68 -0.14 19.73
CA VAL A 11 0.88 0.74 18.57
C VAL A 11 -0.42 1.41 18.16
N HIS A 12 -0.41 2.74 18.05
CA HIS A 12 -1.59 3.52 17.67
C HIS A 12 -1.77 3.64 16.16
N LEU A 13 -0.66 3.68 15.41
CA LEU A 13 -0.65 3.80 13.95
C LEU A 13 0.59 3.13 13.39
N SER A 14 0.43 2.31 12.38
CA SER A 14 1.52 1.85 11.54
C SER A 14 1.37 2.41 10.12
N ILE A 15 2.49 2.86 9.54
CA ILE A 15 2.55 3.30 8.14
C ILE A 15 3.76 2.63 7.53
N TYR A 16 3.56 1.89 6.46
CA TYR A 16 4.64 1.17 5.81
C TYR A 16 4.33 0.83 4.35
N SER A 17 5.38 0.41 3.63
CA SER A 17 5.31 -0.13 2.29
C SER A 17 6.00 -1.49 2.30
N PRO A 18 5.33 -2.61 2.04
CA PRO A 18 6.01 -3.89 1.89
C PRO A 18 6.85 -3.87 0.60
N PRO A 19 7.87 -4.75 0.48
CA PRO A 19 8.49 -4.99 -0.81
C PRO A 19 7.43 -5.36 -1.84
N PHE A 20 7.59 -4.89 -3.07
CA PHE A 20 6.62 -5.20 -4.15
C PHE A 20 6.97 -6.54 -4.80
N GLY A 21 6.69 -7.64 -4.11
CA GLY A 21 6.69 -9.01 -4.62
C GLY A 21 7.77 -9.38 -5.64
N GLY A 22 9.05 -9.16 -5.32
CA GLY A 22 10.16 -9.52 -6.22
C GLY A 22 10.48 -8.51 -7.32
N LEU A 23 9.85 -7.31 -7.29
CA LEU A 23 10.15 -6.24 -8.26
C LEU A 23 11.56 -5.67 -8.06
N TYR A 24 12.03 -5.62 -6.82
CA TYR A 24 13.37 -5.12 -6.45
C TYR A 24 13.97 -5.98 -5.34
N ASN A 25 15.25 -6.35 -5.47
CA ASN A 25 16.03 -6.95 -4.40
C ASN A 25 16.73 -5.83 -3.62
N TYR A 26 16.45 -5.73 -2.32
CA TYR A 26 16.99 -4.65 -1.48
C TYR A 26 18.29 -5.06 -0.77
N SER A 27 18.47 -6.33 -0.49
CA SER A 27 19.69 -6.85 0.12
C SER A 27 19.97 -8.29 -0.32
N SER A 28 21.13 -8.83 0.06
CA SER A 28 21.49 -10.25 -0.12
C SER A 28 21.16 -11.11 1.10
N ASP A 29 20.49 -10.57 2.11
CA ASP A 29 20.13 -11.31 3.33
C ASP A 29 18.95 -12.25 3.01
N GLU A 30 19.07 -13.54 3.36
CA GLU A 30 18.01 -14.53 3.17
C GLU A 30 16.72 -14.20 3.93
N ARG A 31 16.79 -13.35 4.95
CA ARG A 31 15.63 -12.87 5.71
C ARG A 31 14.91 -11.70 5.05
N ASP A 32 15.46 -11.15 3.98
CA ASP A 32 14.82 -10.08 3.22
C ASP A 32 13.72 -10.68 2.33
N MET A 33 12.49 -10.26 2.57
CA MET A 33 11.32 -10.71 1.82
C MET A 33 11.39 -10.38 0.33
N SER A 34 12.23 -9.42 -0.08
CA SER A 34 12.46 -9.13 -1.51
C SER A 34 13.18 -10.25 -2.24
N ASN A 35 13.84 -11.18 -1.51
CA ASN A 35 14.56 -12.33 -2.05
C ASN A 35 13.70 -13.60 -2.12
N CYS A 36 12.40 -13.52 -1.89
CA CYS A 36 11.50 -14.65 -2.06
C CYS A 36 11.55 -15.18 -3.50
N ARG A 37 11.52 -16.51 -3.64
CA ARG A 37 11.60 -17.20 -4.92
C ARG A 37 10.47 -16.85 -5.87
N ASP A 38 9.27 -16.71 -5.32
CA ASP A 38 8.03 -16.45 -6.05
C ASP A 38 7.06 -15.61 -5.20
N TYR A 39 5.98 -15.19 -5.82
CA TYR A 39 4.97 -14.37 -5.18
C TYR A 39 4.22 -15.09 -4.05
N GLU A 40 4.01 -16.40 -4.17
CA GLU A 40 3.34 -17.20 -3.14
C GLU A 40 4.18 -17.25 -1.86
N GLN A 41 5.46 -17.55 -1.97
CA GLN A 41 6.39 -17.52 -0.84
C GLN A 41 6.47 -16.13 -0.20
N PHE A 42 6.46 -15.08 -1.03
CA PHE A 42 6.42 -13.71 -0.53
C PHE A 42 5.16 -13.46 0.31
N MET A 43 3.98 -13.87 -0.17
CA MET A 43 2.72 -13.69 0.55
C MET A 43 2.69 -14.50 1.84
N ASP A 44 3.26 -15.70 1.87
CA ASP A 44 3.40 -16.50 3.08
C ASP A 44 4.26 -15.79 4.13
N HIS A 45 5.39 -15.19 3.72
CA HIS A 45 6.22 -14.42 4.64
C HIS A 45 5.54 -13.13 5.09
N TYR A 46 4.81 -12.48 4.20
CA TYR A 46 4.07 -11.27 4.51
C TYR A 46 2.92 -11.54 5.49
N ASP A 47 2.31 -12.71 5.45
CA ASP A 47 1.30 -13.16 6.41
C ASP A 47 1.81 -13.05 7.86
N TYR A 48 3.04 -13.52 8.13
CA TYR A 48 3.65 -13.37 9.46
C TYR A 48 3.88 -11.91 9.86
N VAL A 49 4.19 -11.04 8.91
CA VAL A 49 4.37 -9.60 9.20
C VAL A 49 3.04 -8.98 9.59
N VAL A 50 1.98 -9.25 8.82
CA VAL A 50 0.63 -8.72 9.08
C VAL A 50 0.07 -9.26 10.40
N ASP A 51 0.32 -10.53 10.73
CA ASP A 51 -0.02 -11.11 12.04
C ASP A 51 0.61 -10.29 13.19
N GLN A 52 1.91 -9.99 13.09
CA GLN A 52 2.59 -9.20 14.11
C GLN A 52 2.12 -7.74 14.15
N ILE A 53 1.81 -7.13 13.00
CA ILE A 53 1.20 -5.80 12.96
C ILE A 53 -0.17 -5.83 13.65
N ALA A 54 -0.98 -6.87 13.39
CA ALA A 54 -2.26 -7.04 14.06
C ALA A 54 -2.10 -7.19 15.57
N ARG A 55 -1.13 -7.98 16.01
CA ARG A 55 -0.84 -8.19 17.44
C ARG A 55 -0.49 -6.90 18.17
N VAL A 56 0.40 -6.08 17.58
CA VAL A 56 0.89 -4.87 18.26
C VAL A 56 -0.06 -3.68 18.14
N THR A 57 -0.92 -3.65 17.12
CA THR A 57 -1.87 -2.54 16.91
C THR A 57 -2.98 -2.59 17.95
N LEU A 58 -3.27 -1.46 18.58
CA LEU A 58 -4.40 -1.30 19.51
C LEU A 58 -5.75 -1.52 18.80
N PRO A 59 -6.75 -2.14 19.46
CA PRO A 59 -8.11 -2.24 18.95
C PRO A 59 -8.68 -0.85 18.57
N GLY A 60 -9.34 -0.77 17.42
CA GLY A 60 -9.91 0.49 16.90
C GLY A 60 -8.90 1.46 16.29
N ARG A 61 -7.61 1.08 16.23
CA ARG A 61 -6.54 1.89 15.62
C ARG A 61 -6.22 1.43 14.20
N CYS A 62 -5.44 2.26 13.50
CA CYS A 62 -5.26 2.14 12.07
C CYS A 62 -3.87 1.63 11.67
N SER A 63 -3.84 1.00 10.51
CA SER A 63 -2.64 0.70 9.73
C SER A 63 -2.82 1.26 8.32
N ALA A 64 -1.79 1.89 7.78
CA ALA A 64 -1.76 2.41 6.42
C ALA A 64 -0.66 1.71 5.62
N VAL A 65 -1.02 1.17 4.45
CA VAL A 65 -0.11 0.42 3.60
C VAL A 65 -0.02 1.07 2.23
N HIS A 66 1.18 1.49 1.85
CA HIS A 66 1.46 1.95 0.50
C HIS A 66 1.81 0.78 -0.41
N CYS A 67 1.14 0.65 -1.53
CA CYS A 67 1.34 -0.41 -2.51
C CYS A 67 0.95 0.01 -3.93
N MET A 68 1.20 -0.86 -4.89
CA MET A 68 0.74 -0.74 -6.28
C MET A 68 0.47 -2.13 -6.84
N ASP A 69 -0.21 -2.21 -7.98
CA ASP A 69 -0.30 -3.45 -8.74
C ASP A 69 1.10 -3.88 -9.21
N VAL A 70 1.43 -5.16 -9.04
CA VAL A 70 2.76 -5.69 -9.38
C VAL A 70 2.75 -6.17 -10.83
N PRO A 71 3.60 -5.61 -11.71
CA PRO A 71 3.68 -6.08 -13.09
C PRO A 71 4.25 -7.49 -13.17
N ASN A 72 3.62 -8.34 -13.98
CA ASN A 72 4.08 -9.69 -14.25
C ASN A 72 5.13 -9.67 -15.39
N GLY A 73 6.41 -9.54 -15.03
CA GLY A 73 7.51 -9.30 -15.96
C GLY A 73 7.77 -10.39 -17.01
N ASN A 74 7.21 -11.58 -16.85
CA ASN A 74 7.46 -12.74 -17.74
C ASN A 74 6.28 -13.04 -18.68
N CYS A 75 5.28 -12.19 -18.74
CA CYS A 75 4.14 -12.40 -19.62
C CYS A 75 4.39 -11.79 -21.00
N GLN A 76 3.94 -12.50 -22.05
CA GLN A 76 3.94 -11.98 -23.42
C GLN A 76 3.11 -10.71 -23.54
N PHE A 77 2.04 -10.63 -22.74
CA PHE A 77 1.18 -9.46 -22.59
C PHE A 77 1.45 -8.82 -21.23
N GLU A 78 1.40 -7.50 -21.16
CA GLU A 78 1.45 -6.84 -19.87
C GLU A 78 0.22 -7.22 -19.04
N SER A 79 0.50 -7.83 -17.91
CA SER A 79 -0.50 -8.17 -16.91
C SER A 79 0.00 -7.77 -15.53
N TYR A 80 -0.92 -7.70 -14.59
CA TYR A 80 -0.62 -7.27 -13.23
C TYR A 80 -1.19 -8.27 -12.23
N THR A 81 -0.46 -8.46 -11.14
CA THR A 81 -0.98 -9.10 -9.95
C THR A 81 -1.69 -8.05 -9.10
N ASP A 82 -2.95 -8.32 -8.72
CA ASP A 82 -3.75 -7.47 -7.81
C ASP A 82 -3.19 -7.52 -6.38
N PHE A 83 -1.98 -7.00 -6.20
CA PHE A 83 -1.33 -6.96 -4.90
C PHE A 83 -2.11 -6.13 -3.86
N PRO A 84 -2.72 -4.98 -4.19
CA PRO A 84 -3.60 -4.27 -3.28
C PRO A 84 -4.78 -5.13 -2.78
N GLY A 85 -5.38 -5.94 -3.65
CA GLY A 85 -6.45 -6.86 -3.27
C GLY A 85 -5.96 -7.97 -2.34
N ASP A 86 -4.77 -8.53 -2.59
CA ASP A 86 -4.16 -9.53 -1.72
C ASP A 86 -3.84 -8.95 -0.33
N ILE A 87 -3.31 -7.73 -0.26
CA ILE A 87 -3.10 -7.02 1.00
C ILE A 87 -4.41 -6.85 1.78
N ILE A 88 -5.50 -6.49 1.10
CA ILE A 88 -6.82 -6.33 1.74
C ILE A 88 -7.30 -7.66 2.31
N ARG A 89 -7.22 -8.74 1.54
CA ARG A 89 -7.60 -10.09 1.98
C ARG A 89 -6.78 -10.55 3.18
N LEU A 90 -5.48 -10.30 3.12
CA LEU A 90 -4.55 -10.69 4.19
C LEU A 90 -4.81 -9.92 5.49
N HIS A 91 -5.01 -8.61 5.43
CA HIS A 91 -5.35 -7.81 6.60
C HIS A 91 -6.70 -8.22 7.21
N ALA A 92 -7.69 -8.54 6.36
CA ALA A 92 -8.99 -9.03 6.83
C ALA A 92 -8.87 -10.36 7.59
N LYS A 93 -8.00 -11.28 7.14
CA LYS A 93 -7.66 -12.53 7.82
C LYS A 93 -7.17 -12.29 9.26
N HIS A 94 -6.36 -11.24 9.45
CA HIS A 94 -5.79 -10.88 10.76
C HIS A 94 -6.62 -9.86 11.55
N GLY A 95 -7.90 -9.72 11.25
CA GLY A 95 -8.84 -8.95 12.06
C GLY A 95 -8.86 -7.46 11.80
N PHE A 96 -8.33 -7.01 10.68
CA PHE A 96 -8.53 -5.64 10.22
C PHE A 96 -9.78 -5.50 9.35
N GLU A 97 -10.35 -4.31 9.36
CA GLU A 97 -11.40 -3.88 8.42
C GLU A 97 -10.75 -2.94 7.40
N PHE A 98 -11.04 -3.15 6.14
CA PHE A 98 -10.65 -2.22 5.09
C PHE A 98 -11.53 -0.96 5.16
N VAL A 99 -10.90 0.21 5.26
CA VAL A 99 -11.59 1.50 5.44
C VAL A 99 -11.60 2.33 4.18
N ALA A 100 -10.44 2.46 3.53
CA ALA A 100 -10.31 3.31 2.35
C ALA A 100 -9.14 2.89 1.45
N ARG A 101 -9.25 3.26 0.17
CA ARG A 101 -8.17 3.22 -0.81
C ARG A 101 -8.00 4.63 -1.38
N HIS A 102 -6.85 5.21 -1.18
CA HIS A 102 -6.47 6.49 -1.78
C HIS A 102 -5.51 6.25 -2.93
N SER A 103 -5.84 6.73 -4.12
CA SER A 103 -4.96 6.67 -5.28
C SER A 103 -3.93 7.79 -5.23
N ILE A 104 -2.68 7.45 -5.51
CA ILE A 104 -1.60 8.41 -5.66
C ILE A 104 -1.28 8.51 -7.15
N TRP A 105 -1.50 9.69 -7.71
CA TRP A 105 -1.12 9.93 -9.09
C TRP A 105 0.40 9.89 -9.26
N LYS A 106 0.85 9.21 -10.30
CA LYS A 106 2.24 9.17 -10.72
C LYS A 106 2.35 9.56 -12.19
N GLU A 107 3.44 10.20 -12.53
CA GLU A 107 3.75 10.51 -13.91
C GLU A 107 4.02 9.19 -14.67
N PRO A 108 3.22 8.85 -15.71
CA PRO A 108 3.26 7.53 -16.35
C PRO A 108 4.61 7.14 -16.95
N LEU A 109 5.32 8.11 -17.57
CA LEU A 109 6.65 7.85 -18.12
C LEU A 109 7.70 7.57 -17.03
N GLY A 110 7.57 8.23 -15.89
CA GLY A 110 8.43 7.99 -14.73
C GLY A 110 8.22 6.59 -14.14
N VAL A 111 6.97 6.14 -14.05
CA VAL A 111 6.64 4.78 -13.63
C VAL A 111 7.23 3.76 -14.60
N ARG A 112 6.99 3.93 -15.90
CA ARG A 112 7.52 3.04 -16.94
C ARG A 112 9.05 2.91 -16.88
N ARG A 113 9.77 4.00 -16.73
CA ARG A 113 11.23 3.99 -16.64
C ARG A 113 11.75 3.20 -15.44
N ARG A 114 11.06 3.28 -14.31
CA ARG A 114 11.44 2.58 -13.08
C ARG A 114 11.06 1.10 -13.07
N THR A 115 9.90 0.77 -13.60
CA THR A 115 9.36 -0.60 -13.58
C THR A 115 9.64 -1.37 -14.87
N MET A 116 10.27 -0.74 -15.88
CA MET A 116 10.53 -1.33 -17.21
C MET A 116 9.26 -1.81 -17.93
N GLN A 117 8.11 -1.29 -17.57
CA GLN A 117 6.83 -1.63 -18.20
C GLN A 117 6.81 -1.18 -19.67
N LYS A 118 6.21 -2.00 -20.52
CA LYS A 118 6.15 -1.75 -21.97
C LYS A 118 4.91 -0.98 -22.41
N ASN A 119 3.93 -0.83 -21.56
CA ASN A 119 2.59 -0.29 -21.84
C ASN A 119 2.55 1.09 -22.50
N LEU A 120 3.56 1.91 -22.33
CA LEU A 120 3.67 3.23 -22.99
C LEU A 120 4.78 3.28 -24.06
N ALA A 121 5.30 2.15 -24.50
CA ALA A 121 6.31 2.12 -25.55
C ALA A 121 5.68 2.42 -26.91
N HIS A 122 6.20 3.42 -27.61
CA HIS A 122 5.71 3.77 -28.97
C HIS A 122 5.71 2.55 -29.90
N MET A 123 6.76 1.73 -29.89
CA MET A 123 6.83 0.52 -30.72
C MET A 123 5.71 -0.46 -30.40
N THR A 124 5.39 -0.65 -29.11
CA THR A 124 4.26 -1.51 -28.71
C THR A 124 2.94 -0.98 -29.26
N ALA A 125 2.72 0.33 -29.26
CA ALA A 125 1.51 0.93 -29.80
C ALA A 125 1.42 0.78 -31.33
N VAL A 126 2.56 0.77 -32.02
CA VAL A 126 2.63 0.57 -33.48
C VAL A 126 2.42 -0.88 -33.85
N ASP A 127 3.03 -1.80 -33.13
CA ASP A 127 2.95 -3.23 -33.41
C ASP A 127 1.59 -3.82 -33.02
N ASP A 128 1.13 -3.51 -31.81
CA ASP A 128 -0.19 -3.92 -31.31
C ASP A 128 -0.66 -2.99 -30.19
N SER A 129 -1.59 -2.11 -30.51
CA SER A 129 -2.14 -1.14 -29.55
C SER A 129 -2.93 -1.78 -28.38
N VAL A 130 -3.39 -3.02 -28.53
CA VAL A 130 -4.05 -3.78 -27.44
C VAL A 130 -3.09 -4.03 -26.28
N LEU A 131 -1.80 -4.12 -26.56
CA LEU A 131 -0.76 -4.31 -25.55
C LEU A 131 -0.38 -3.02 -24.81
N CYS A 132 -0.92 -1.88 -25.24
CA CYS A 132 -0.70 -0.60 -24.58
C CYS A 132 -1.70 -0.39 -23.47
N GLY A 133 -1.23 0.06 -22.33
CA GLY A 133 -2.04 0.40 -21.18
C GLY A 133 -1.54 1.66 -20.48
N VAL A 134 -2.32 2.17 -19.55
CA VAL A 134 -1.92 3.26 -18.68
C VAL A 134 -1.12 2.67 -17.52
N ALA A 135 -0.03 3.32 -17.12
CA ALA A 135 0.72 2.90 -15.93
C ALA A 135 -0.19 2.91 -14.69
N SER A 136 -0.04 1.88 -13.85
CA SER A 136 -0.81 1.76 -12.61
C SER A 136 -0.51 2.91 -11.64
N ALA A 137 -1.54 3.37 -10.95
CA ALA A 137 -1.39 4.27 -9.82
C ALA A 137 -0.77 3.54 -8.62
N ASP A 138 -0.22 4.30 -7.68
CA ASP A 138 0.01 3.78 -6.33
C ASP A 138 -1.23 3.98 -5.49
N TYR A 139 -1.31 3.21 -4.42
CA TYR A 139 -2.41 3.25 -3.47
C TYR A 139 -1.90 3.36 -2.04
N VAL A 140 -2.64 4.09 -1.22
CA VAL A 140 -2.57 3.98 0.23
C VAL A 140 -3.85 3.28 0.69
N LEU A 141 -3.69 2.09 1.24
CA LEU A 141 -4.78 1.30 1.81
C LEU A 141 -4.86 1.59 3.30
N ILE A 142 -6.03 1.96 3.78
CA ILE A 142 -6.27 2.25 5.20
C ILE A 142 -7.06 1.09 5.80
N PHE A 143 -6.56 0.59 6.90
CA PHE A 143 -7.16 -0.48 7.68
C PHE A 143 -7.41 -0.02 9.11
N ARG A 144 -8.44 -0.57 9.75
CA ARG A 144 -8.74 -0.38 11.17
C ARG A 144 -8.81 -1.74 11.84
N LYS A 145 -8.04 -1.93 12.91
CA LYS A 145 -8.15 -3.16 13.72
C LYS A 145 -9.52 -3.22 14.39
N ARG A 146 -10.19 -4.37 14.27
CA ARG A 146 -11.48 -4.60 14.95
C ARG A 146 -11.35 -4.42 16.44
N GLY A 147 -12.44 -3.97 17.07
CA GLY A 147 -12.53 -3.75 18.50
C GLY A 147 -12.80 -2.30 18.87
N THR A 148 -13.03 -2.10 20.16
CA THR A 148 -13.38 -0.79 20.70
C THR A 148 -12.14 -0.01 21.08
N ASN A 149 -12.05 1.22 20.59
CA ASN A 149 -11.01 2.15 21.00
C ASN A 149 -11.33 2.72 22.40
N LYS A 150 -10.64 2.24 23.42
CA LYS A 150 -10.84 2.66 24.82
C LYS A 150 -10.39 4.10 25.06
N ILE A 151 -9.48 4.61 24.25
CA ILE A 151 -8.96 5.98 24.37
C ILE A 151 -9.20 6.66 23.00
N PRO A 152 -10.33 7.36 22.81
CA PRO A 152 -10.62 8.06 21.57
C PRO A 152 -9.52 9.06 21.22
N VAL A 153 -9.20 9.17 19.94
CA VAL A 153 -8.45 10.33 19.44
C VAL A 153 -9.44 11.45 19.32
N SER A 154 -9.41 12.37 20.26
CA SER A 154 -10.24 13.58 20.23
C SER A 154 -9.37 14.78 19.87
N ASN A 155 -9.96 15.72 19.17
CA ASN A 155 -9.36 17.02 18.98
C ASN A 155 -10.02 18.00 19.97
N PRO A 156 -9.30 18.45 21.03
CA PRO A 156 -9.84 19.40 22.01
C PRO A 156 -9.99 20.80 21.42
N VAL A 157 -9.36 21.07 20.29
CA VAL A 157 -9.44 22.34 19.57
C VAL A 157 -10.59 22.29 18.58
N GLY A 158 -11.31 23.39 18.37
CA GLY A 158 -12.38 23.46 17.37
C GLY A 158 -11.86 23.13 15.96
N PHE A 159 -12.77 22.66 15.11
CA PHE A 159 -12.41 22.23 13.75
C PHE A 159 -11.65 23.31 12.96
N LEU A 160 -12.06 24.57 13.06
CA LEU A 160 -11.41 25.67 12.33
C LEU A 160 -9.98 25.93 12.80
N GLU A 161 -9.73 25.83 14.12
CA GLU A 161 -8.39 25.96 14.68
C GLU A 161 -7.49 24.79 14.30
N TYR A 162 -8.06 23.57 14.24
CA TYR A 162 -7.35 22.38 13.81
C TYR A 162 -7.06 22.38 12.32
N ALA A 163 -8.01 22.75 11.48
CA ALA A 163 -7.84 22.80 10.03
C ALA A 163 -6.86 23.91 9.59
N GLY A 164 -6.55 24.86 10.49
CA GLY A 164 -5.63 25.96 10.22
C GLY A 164 -6.12 26.91 9.14
N ASP A 165 -5.18 27.63 8.55
CA ASP A 165 -5.45 28.59 7.49
C ASP A 165 -5.86 27.88 6.17
N ASP A 166 -7.05 28.18 5.69
CA ASP A 166 -7.59 27.69 4.42
C ASP A 166 -6.75 28.13 3.19
N SER A 167 -5.82 29.06 3.36
CA SER A 167 -4.94 29.54 2.28
C SER A 167 -4.09 28.43 1.65
N ARG A 168 -3.81 27.37 2.40
CA ARG A 168 -3.02 26.21 1.96
C ARG A 168 -3.83 25.15 1.23
N MET A 169 -5.15 25.25 1.23
CA MET A 169 -6.00 24.31 0.50
C MET A 169 -6.01 24.63 -1.01
N PRO A 170 -5.97 23.62 -1.87
CA PRO A 170 -6.23 23.81 -3.30
C PRO A 170 -7.58 24.51 -3.53
N THR A 171 -7.66 25.38 -4.52
CA THR A 171 -8.85 26.22 -4.78
C THR A 171 -10.09 25.39 -5.10
N ASP A 172 -9.90 24.25 -5.76
CA ASP A 172 -10.95 23.28 -6.10
C ASP A 172 -11.58 22.65 -4.85
N VAL A 173 -10.78 22.37 -3.82
CA VAL A 173 -11.27 21.82 -2.54
C VAL A 173 -12.00 22.88 -1.72
N ARG A 174 -11.57 24.16 -1.78
CA ARG A 174 -12.26 25.26 -1.11
C ARG A 174 -13.68 25.49 -1.65
N ALA A 175 -13.87 25.27 -2.95
CA ALA A 175 -15.16 25.46 -3.61
C ALA A 175 -16.21 24.39 -3.23
N LEU A 176 -15.81 23.31 -2.56
CA LEU A 176 -16.66 22.19 -2.15
C LEU A 176 -17.18 22.31 -0.69
N ARG A 177 -16.87 23.41 0.00
CA ARG A 177 -17.33 23.69 1.38
C ARG A 177 -18.63 24.50 1.45
#